data_012ae5cebf8f6622d9b063e15e0660d7
#
_entry.id   012ae5cebf8f6622d9b063e15e0660d7
#
_cell.length_a   1.000
_cell.length_b   1.000
_cell.length_c   1.000
_cell.angle_alpha   90.00
_cell.angle_beta   90.00
_cell.angle_gamma   90.00
#
_symmetry.space_group_name_H-M   'P 1'
#
loop_
_entity.id
_entity.type
_entity.pdbx_description
1 polymer ?
#
loop_
_entity_poly.entity_id
_entity_poly.type
_entity_poly.pdbx_seq_one_letter_code
_entity_poly.pdbx_strand_id
1 'polypeptide(L)'
;YNRRWSNYFFKGRNRNLKMEYLSNKNGFLGIDNKFNFKEKVVIVPFGLEKTVSYGSGTKNGPKEIIKASHQVELYDEELNCEPYKKIGIKTYKPFKIDKNINKALKKMSKINEQILNKRLFPMTFGGEHSITPGCIAPFARKFKNICLLHFDAHADLRESYNGEKFSHASAIR
;
A
#
# COMPACT_ATOMS: atom_id res chain seq x y z
N TYR A 1 -15.50 -3.95 -9.42
CA TYR A 1 -14.21 -4.67 -9.25
C TYR A 1 -14.41 -6.15 -9.53
N ASN A 2 -13.67 -6.70 -10.49
CA ASN A 2 -13.77 -8.10 -10.86
C ASN A 2 -13.18 -9.00 -9.76
N ARG A 3 -13.99 -9.89 -9.15
CA ARG A 3 -13.56 -10.87 -8.11
C ARG A 3 -12.44 -11.83 -8.58
N ARG A 4 -12.08 -11.78 -9.87
CA ARG A 4 -11.05 -12.61 -10.49
C ARG A 4 -9.70 -12.52 -9.76
N TRP A 5 -9.31 -11.33 -9.30
CA TRP A 5 -8.02 -11.11 -8.62
C TRP A 5 -8.04 -11.49 -7.15
N SER A 6 -9.21 -11.42 -6.49
CA SER A 6 -9.31 -11.79 -5.08
C SER A 6 -8.89 -13.24 -4.83
N ASN A 7 -9.24 -14.15 -5.74
CA ASN A 7 -8.91 -15.57 -5.65
C ASN A 7 -7.50 -15.91 -6.15
N TYR A 8 -6.96 -15.10 -7.08
CA TYR A 8 -5.63 -15.35 -7.66
C TYR A 8 -4.51 -15.30 -6.62
N PHE A 9 -4.60 -14.36 -5.66
CA PHE A 9 -3.57 -14.16 -4.65
C PHE A 9 -3.72 -15.08 -3.43
N PHE A 10 -4.75 -15.94 -3.38
CA PHE A 10 -5.09 -16.72 -2.20
C PHE A 10 -4.46 -18.13 -2.15
N LYS A 11 -3.95 -18.69 -3.26
CA LYS A 11 -3.39 -20.05 -3.28
C LYS A 11 -2.03 -20.11 -2.55
N GLY A 12 -2.01 -20.55 -1.28
CA GLY A 12 -0.80 -20.79 -0.50
C GLY A 12 -1.07 -21.00 1.00
N ARG A 13 -0.21 -21.80 1.67
CA ARG A 13 -0.29 -22.00 3.13
C ARG A 13 -0.18 -20.68 3.87
N ASN A 14 -1.08 -20.45 4.81
CA ASN A 14 -1.21 -19.22 5.58
C ASN A 14 -0.14 -19.12 6.68
N ARG A 15 1.15 -18.94 6.31
CA ARG A 15 2.17 -18.54 7.29
C ARG A 15 2.03 -17.03 7.52
N ASN A 16 1.74 -16.62 8.76
CA ASN A 16 1.74 -15.21 9.10
C ASN A 16 3.13 -14.61 8.87
N LEU A 17 3.17 -13.46 8.21
CA LEU A 17 4.40 -12.68 8.11
C LEU A 17 4.65 -11.98 9.45
N LYS A 18 5.90 -11.93 9.89
CA LYS A 18 6.26 -11.10 11.03
C LYS A 18 6.05 -9.64 10.66
N MET A 19 5.19 -8.95 11.40
CA MET A 19 4.92 -7.53 11.19
C MET A 19 5.94 -6.72 11.97
N GLU A 20 6.82 -6.04 11.25
CA GLU A 20 7.82 -5.15 11.82
C GLU A 20 7.53 -3.70 11.40
N TYR A 21 7.71 -2.78 12.32
CA TYR A 21 7.44 -1.36 12.12
C TYR A 21 8.69 -0.52 12.33
N LEU A 22 8.77 0.62 11.67
CA LEU A 22 9.73 1.67 12.00
C LEU A 22 9.35 2.30 13.34
N SER A 23 10.32 2.92 14.00
CA SER A 23 10.01 3.86 15.08
C SER A 23 9.20 5.04 14.53
N ASN A 24 8.38 5.68 15.36
CA ASN A 24 7.57 6.81 14.91
C ASN A 24 8.44 7.94 14.34
N LYS A 25 9.62 8.20 14.93
CA LYS A 25 10.60 9.17 14.44
C LYS A 25 11.10 8.89 13.03
N ASN A 26 11.21 7.61 12.64
CA ASN A 26 11.68 7.19 11.32
C ASN A 26 10.54 6.82 10.36
N GLY A 27 9.30 6.82 10.84
CA GLY A 27 8.10 6.53 10.09
C GLY A 27 7.48 7.77 9.46
N PHE A 28 6.31 7.59 8.89
CA PHE A 28 5.51 8.69 8.30
C PHE A 28 5.21 9.76 9.35
N LEU A 29 5.36 11.02 8.98
CA LEU A 29 5.29 12.24 9.78
C LEU A 29 6.43 12.46 10.79
N GLY A 30 7.33 11.52 11.01
CA GLY A 30 8.48 11.70 11.91
C GLY A 30 8.13 12.06 13.36
N ILE A 31 7.01 11.57 13.87
CA ILE A 31 6.43 11.97 15.17
C ILE A 31 7.27 11.45 16.32
N ASP A 32 7.48 12.28 17.36
CA ASP A 32 8.19 11.86 18.57
C ASP A 32 7.45 10.72 19.30
N ASN A 33 8.21 9.75 19.82
CA ASN A 33 7.69 8.55 20.48
C ASN A 33 6.95 8.81 21.82
N LYS A 34 6.91 10.06 22.29
CA LYS A 34 6.23 10.44 23.55
C LYS A 34 4.72 10.23 23.53
N PHE A 35 4.14 10.01 22.35
CA PHE A 35 2.71 9.86 22.20
C PHE A 35 2.32 8.40 22.02
N ASN A 36 1.54 7.87 22.95
CA ASN A 36 0.96 6.52 22.88
C ASN A 36 -0.44 6.61 22.27
N PHE A 37 -0.52 6.47 20.93
CA PHE A 37 -1.80 6.49 20.22
C PHE A 37 -2.29 5.08 19.92
N LYS A 38 -3.61 4.89 19.96
CA LYS A 38 -4.23 3.68 19.43
C LYS A 38 -4.14 3.73 17.90
N GLU A 39 -3.27 2.91 17.33
CA GLU A 39 -3.07 2.87 15.89
C GLU A 39 -4.35 2.47 15.17
N LYS A 40 -4.66 3.20 14.10
CA LYS A 40 -5.75 2.90 13.16
C LYS A 40 -5.26 2.70 11.74
N VAL A 41 -4.10 3.28 11.39
CA VAL A 41 -3.54 3.26 10.04
C VAL A 41 -2.13 2.67 10.05
N VAL A 42 -1.83 1.86 9.04
CA VAL A 42 -0.49 1.36 8.77
C VAL A 42 -0.07 1.79 7.37
N ILE A 43 0.95 2.64 7.30
CA ILE A 43 1.63 2.97 6.04
C ILE A 43 2.45 1.76 5.59
N VAL A 44 2.24 1.31 4.37
CA VAL A 44 2.98 0.20 3.78
C VAL A 44 3.80 0.70 2.60
N PRO A 45 5.13 0.90 2.75
CA PRO A 45 5.99 1.29 1.65
C PRO A 45 6.21 0.11 0.70
N PHE A 46 5.78 0.24 -0.56
CA PHE A 46 5.86 -0.80 -1.57
C PHE A 46 6.40 -0.26 -2.90
N GLY A 47 7.69 -0.03 -2.95
CA GLY A 47 8.40 0.52 -4.11
C GLY A 47 8.61 -0.50 -5.23
N LEU A 48 7.54 -1.07 -5.80
CA LEU A 48 7.64 -1.90 -7.00
C LEU A 48 7.93 -1.03 -8.21
N GLU A 49 8.92 -1.43 -9.01
CA GLU A 49 9.27 -0.82 -10.29
C GLU A 49 9.66 -1.93 -11.25
N LYS A 50 8.77 -2.28 -12.16
CA LYS A 50 8.99 -3.38 -13.08
C LYS A 50 8.40 -3.17 -14.48
N THR A 51 7.25 -2.54 -14.58
CA THR A 51 6.50 -2.42 -15.84
C THR A 51 6.37 -0.97 -16.31
N VAL A 52 7.13 -0.05 -15.74
CA VAL A 52 7.13 1.36 -16.14
C VAL A 52 7.48 1.53 -17.61
N SER A 53 6.78 2.44 -18.30
CA SER A 53 6.98 2.69 -19.75
C SER A 53 8.20 3.56 -20.03
N TYR A 54 8.54 4.48 -19.12
CA TYR A 54 9.57 5.47 -19.32
C TYR A 54 10.26 5.84 -18.00
N GLY A 55 11.59 6.04 -18.08
CA GLY A 55 12.38 6.45 -16.93
C GLY A 55 12.53 5.34 -15.88
N SER A 56 13.05 5.73 -14.73
CA SER A 56 13.24 4.87 -13.56
C SER A 56 13.20 5.71 -12.29
N GLY A 57 13.13 5.05 -11.11
CA GLY A 57 13.17 5.73 -9.82
C GLY A 57 11.85 5.69 -9.06
N THR A 58 10.73 5.28 -9.68
CA THR A 58 9.42 5.20 -9.00
C THR A 58 9.46 4.27 -7.77
N LYS A 59 10.36 3.30 -7.74
CA LYS A 59 10.61 2.44 -6.56
C LYS A 59 11.03 3.22 -5.30
N ASN A 60 11.58 4.42 -5.48
CA ASN A 60 12.02 5.28 -4.39
C ASN A 60 10.87 6.12 -3.83
N GLY A 61 9.75 6.23 -4.55
CA GLY A 61 8.57 7.03 -4.18
C GLY A 61 8.16 6.85 -2.71
N PRO A 62 7.94 5.63 -2.20
CA PRO A 62 7.54 5.42 -0.82
C PRO A 62 8.52 6.01 0.20
N LYS A 63 9.83 5.86 -0.05
CA LYS A 63 10.87 6.40 0.84
C LYS A 63 10.87 7.92 0.83
N GLU A 64 10.79 8.52 -0.35
CA GLU A 64 10.81 9.98 -0.48
C GLU A 64 9.53 10.63 0.07
N ILE A 65 8.36 9.99 -0.09
CA ILE A 65 7.10 10.43 0.54
C ILE A 65 7.23 10.41 2.07
N ILE A 66 7.74 9.32 2.65
CA ILE A 66 7.95 9.23 4.10
C ILE A 66 8.91 10.30 4.58
N LYS A 67 10.03 10.51 3.86
CA LYS A 67 11.00 11.55 4.19
C LYS A 67 10.41 12.97 4.11
N ALA A 68 9.69 13.26 3.04
CA ALA A 68 9.04 14.55 2.84
C ALA A 68 7.96 14.83 3.89
N SER A 69 7.25 13.78 4.36
CA SER A 69 6.22 13.92 5.40
C SER A 69 6.73 14.44 6.74
N HIS A 70 8.05 14.41 6.98
CA HIS A 70 8.64 15.00 8.18
C HIS A 70 8.67 16.53 8.18
N GLN A 71 8.31 17.15 7.05
CA GLN A 71 8.34 18.60 6.88
C GLN A 71 6.93 19.20 6.75
N VAL A 72 5.87 18.39 6.84
CA VAL A 72 4.50 18.91 6.72
C VAL A 72 4.00 19.48 8.04
N GLU A 73 3.11 20.47 7.94
CA GLU A 73 2.35 20.96 9.09
C GLU A 73 1.48 19.83 9.66
N LEU A 74 1.47 19.70 10.99
CA LEU A 74 0.74 18.63 11.66
C LEU A 74 -0.68 19.05 12.09
N TYR A 75 -0.92 20.35 12.18
CA TYR A 75 -2.22 20.92 12.52
C TYR A 75 -3.06 21.11 11.28
N ASP A 76 -4.29 20.66 11.33
CA ASP A 76 -5.30 20.81 10.28
C ASP A 76 -6.28 21.90 10.71
N GLU A 77 -6.32 23.00 9.97
CA GLU A 77 -7.14 24.17 10.29
C GLU A 77 -8.63 23.91 10.09
N GLU A 78 -9.02 23.13 9.08
CA GLU A 78 -10.42 22.80 8.82
C GLU A 78 -10.99 21.87 9.91
N LEU A 79 -10.20 20.88 10.32
CA LEU A 79 -10.58 19.94 11.39
C LEU A 79 -10.30 20.49 12.79
N ASN A 80 -9.61 21.62 12.89
CA ASN A 80 -9.20 22.27 14.14
C ASN A 80 -8.53 21.28 15.10
N CYS A 81 -7.61 20.47 14.60
CA CYS A 81 -6.90 19.49 15.38
C CYS A 81 -5.62 19.01 14.71
N GLU A 82 -4.86 18.17 15.41
CA GLU A 82 -3.75 17.39 14.84
C GLU A 82 -4.26 15.94 14.58
N PRO A 83 -4.61 15.57 13.33
CA PRO A 83 -5.27 14.30 13.01
C PRO A 83 -4.48 13.07 13.46
N TYR A 84 -3.14 13.13 13.39
CA TYR A 84 -2.29 12.02 13.79
C TYR A 84 -2.46 11.64 15.27
N LYS A 85 -2.84 12.60 16.15
CA LYS A 85 -3.13 12.33 17.57
C LYS A 85 -4.40 11.51 17.76
N LYS A 86 -5.35 11.60 16.82
CA LYS A 86 -6.63 10.87 16.86
C LYS A 86 -6.58 9.53 16.11
N ILE A 87 -5.81 9.47 15.02
CA ILE A 87 -5.81 8.33 14.12
C ILE A 87 -4.71 7.32 14.49
N GLY A 88 -3.58 7.72 15.05
CA GLY A 88 -2.45 6.85 15.33
C GLY A 88 -1.93 6.12 14.08
N ILE A 89 -0.74 6.45 13.64
CA ILE A 89 -0.17 5.94 12.38
C ILE A 89 1.09 5.13 12.69
N LYS A 90 1.19 3.93 12.14
CA LYS A 90 2.45 3.15 12.10
C LYS A 90 2.95 3.01 10.69
N THR A 91 4.26 2.91 10.55
CA THR A 91 4.90 2.66 9.25
C THR A 91 5.51 1.26 9.26
N TYR A 92 5.04 0.41 8.34
CA TYR A 92 5.60 -0.92 8.14
C TYR A 92 7.06 -0.79 7.71
N LYS A 93 7.93 -1.62 8.28
CA LYS A 93 9.36 -1.61 7.93
C LYS A 93 9.55 -1.98 6.46
N PRO A 94 10.36 -1.23 5.69
CA PRO A 94 10.66 -1.57 4.30
C PRO A 94 11.15 -3.02 4.17
N PHE A 95 10.70 -3.71 3.15
CA PHE A 95 11.04 -5.11 2.91
C PHE A 95 11.48 -5.34 1.46
N LYS A 96 12.24 -6.41 1.26
CA LYS A 96 12.68 -6.81 -0.08
C LYS A 96 11.48 -7.20 -0.94
N ILE A 97 11.35 -6.56 -2.09
CA ILE A 97 10.35 -6.85 -3.11
C ILE A 97 10.90 -7.91 -4.06
N ASP A 98 10.11 -8.95 -4.33
CA ASP A 98 10.50 -10.04 -5.23
C ASP A 98 10.58 -9.52 -6.68
N LYS A 99 11.56 -10.02 -7.44
CA LYS A 99 11.67 -9.71 -8.87
C LYS A 99 10.51 -10.26 -9.69
N ASN A 100 9.88 -11.34 -9.23
CA ASN A 100 8.66 -11.88 -9.83
C ASN A 100 7.47 -11.07 -9.35
N ILE A 101 6.77 -10.39 -10.28
CA ILE A 101 5.64 -9.51 -9.96
C ILE A 101 4.51 -10.24 -9.23
N ASN A 102 4.19 -11.49 -9.63
CA ASN A 102 3.15 -12.28 -8.97
C ASN A 102 3.49 -12.56 -7.50
N LYS A 103 4.77 -12.88 -7.20
CA LYS A 103 5.22 -13.09 -5.82
C LYS A 103 5.19 -11.77 -5.04
N ALA A 104 5.59 -10.65 -5.66
CA ALA A 104 5.55 -9.34 -5.05
C ALA A 104 4.11 -8.95 -4.67
N LEU A 105 3.16 -9.05 -5.60
CA LEU A 105 1.75 -8.74 -5.37
C LEU A 105 1.09 -9.68 -4.35
N LYS A 106 1.43 -10.98 -4.36
CA LYS A 106 0.97 -11.93 -3.32
C LYS A 106 1.46 -11.53 -1.93
N LYS A 107 2.73 -11.13 -1.80
CA LYS A 107 3.29 -10.65 -0.53
C LYS A 107 2.56 -9.39 -0.07
N MET A 108 2.32 -8.44 -0.97
CA MET A 108 1.58 -7.21 -0.68
C MET A 108 0.15 -7.51 -0.20
N SER A 109 -0.57 -8.35 -0.95
CA SER A 109 -1.92 -8.78 -0.58
C SER A 109 -1.95 -9.39 0.82
N LYS A 110 -0.96 -10.22 1.16
CA LYS A 110 -0.86 -10.85 2.48
C LYS A 110 -0.58 -9.84 3.61
N ILE A 111 0.29 -8.86 3.37
CA ILE A 111 0.55 -7.79 4.34
C ILE A 111 -0.74 -7.00 4.63
N ASN A 112 -1.44 -6.56 3.58
CA ASN A 112 -2.70 -5.83 3.72
C ASN A 112 -3.78 -6.66 4.42
N GLU A 113 -3.88 -7.95 4.11
CA GLU A 113 -4.81 -8.86 4.78
C GLU A 113 -4.53 -8.97 6.30
N GLN A 114 -3.26 -9.09 6.69
CA GLN A 114 -2.89 -9.13 8.11
C GLN A 114 -3.21 -7.82 8.83
N ILE A 115 -3.00 -6.66 8.17
CA ILE A 115 -3.35 -5.35 8.72
C ILE A 115 -4.87 -5.26 8.91
N LEU A 116 -5.65 -5.61 7.89
CA LEU A 116 -7.11 -5.63 7.94
C LEU A 116 -7.67 -6.56 9.01
N ASN A 117 -7.03 -7.71 9.23
CA ASN A 117 -7.44 -8.67 10.27
C ASN A 117 -7.21 -8.14 11.69
N LYS A 118 -6.27 -7.23 11.85
CA LYS A 118 -6.08 -6.46 13.10
C LYS A 118 -7.03 -5.26 13.24
N ARG A 119 -7.99 -5.10 12.32
CA ARG A 119 -8.91 -3.94 12.26
C ARG A 119 -8.19 -2.61 12.05
N LEU A 120 -7.03 -2.63 11.40
CA LEU A 120 -6.27 -1.47 10.99
C LEU A 120 -6.48 -1.21 9.50
N PHE A 121 -6.31 0.04 9.08
CA PHE A 121 -6.43 0.44 7.68
C PHE A 121 -5.03 0.44 7.02
N PRO A 122 -4.79 -0.38 5.98
CA PRO A 122 -3.55 -0.33 5.22
C PRO A 122 -3.59 0.85 4.23
N MET A 123 -2.62 1.75 4.32
CA MET A 123 -2.38 2.80 3.34
C MET A 123 -1.06 2.50 2.63
N THR A 124 -1.12 2.18 1.35
CA THR A 124 0.06 1.78 0.58
C THR A 124 0.65 2.98 -0.16
N PHE A 125 1.93 3.22 0.04
CA PHE A 125 2.71 4.12 -0.81
C PHE A 125 3.42 3.29 -1.87
N GLY A 126 3.09 3.53 -3.13
CA GLY A 126 3.64 2.82 -4.28
C GLY A 126 4.88 3.52 -4.81
N GLY A 127 5.47 2.81 -5.59
CA GLY A 127 6.02 2.56 -6.85
C GLY A 127 5.04 2.74 -8.02
N GLU A 128 5.04 1.76 -8.87
CA GLU A 128 4.21 1.81 -10.08
C GLU A 128 2.78 1.31 -9.84
N HIS A 129 1.87 1.64 -10.76
CA HIS A 129 0.44 1.36 -10.62
C HIS A 129 0.08 -0.14 -10.61
N SER A 130 0.93 -1.02 -11.12
CA SER A 130 0.70 -2.48 -11.09
C SER A 130 0.56 -3.08 -9.68
N ILE A 131 0.83 -2.32 -8.62
CA ILE A 131 0.62 -2.76 -7.22
C ILE A 131 -0.85 -2.88 -6.84
N THR A 132 -1.74 -2.15 -7.51
CA THR A 132 -3.15 -2.00 -7.13
C THR A 132 -3.92 -3.31 -6.96
N PRO A 133 -3.81 -4.33 -7.84
CA PRO A 133 -4.48 -5.61 -7.62
C PRO A 133 -4.07 -6.30 -6.32
N GLY A 134 -2.79 -6.25 -5.95
CA GLY A 134 -2.29 -6.79 -4.69
C GLY A 134 -2.80 -6.02 -3.46
N CYS A 135 -2.99 -4.71 -3.59
CA CYS A 135 -3.51 -3.87 -2.52
C CYS A 135 -5.01 -4.09 -2.26
N ILE A 136 -5.81 -4.20 -3.34
CA ILE A 136 -7.28 -4.25 -3.26
C ILE A 136 -7.80 -5.66 -2.94
N ALA A 137 -7.13 -6.71 -3.39
CA ALA A 137 -7.60 -8.08 -3.24
C ALA A 137 -8.03 -8.46 -1.80
N PRO A 138 -7.34 -8.08 -0.72
CA PRO A 138 -7.77 -8.36 0.64
C PRO A 138 -9.08 -7.66 1.02
N PHE A 139 -9.30 -6.44 0.54
CA PHE A 139 -10.56 -5.72 0.77
C PHE A 139 -11.73 -6.42 0.09
N ALA A 140 -11.55 -6.83 -1.17
CA ALA A 140 -12.57 -7.55 -1.93
C ALA A 140 -12.94 -8.91 -1.31
N ARG A 141 -12.01 -9.54 -0.57
CA ARG A 141 -12.31 -10.77 0.19
C ARG A 141 -13.05 -10.48 1.49
N LYS A 142 -12.68 -9.40 2.18
CA LYS A 142 -13.22 -9.10 3.50
C LYS A 142 -14.60 -8.45 3.44
N PHE A 143 -14.87 -7.63 2.43
CA PHE A 143 -16.10 -6.86 2.29
C PHE A 143 -16.92 -7.34 1.09
N LYS A 144 -18.24 -7.50 1.28
CA LYS A 144 -19.14 -7.98 0.20
C LYS A 144 -19.25 -7.00 -0.96
N ASN A 145 -19.35 -5.72 -0.63
CA ASN A 145 -19.50 -4.63 -1.59
C ASN A 145 -18.39 -3.63 -1.37
N ILE A 146 -17.53 -3.45 -2.37
CA ILE A 146 -16.51 -2.40 -2.40
C ILE A 146 -16.67 -1.56 -3.66
N CYS A 147 -16.43 -0.28 -3.53
CA CYS A 147 -16.28 0.63 -4.64
C CYS A 147 -14.80 1.04 -4.73
N LEU A 148 -14.25 1.05 -5.94
CA LEU A 148 -12.91 1.56 -6.20
C LEU A 148 -13.03 2.92 -6.87
N LEU A 149 -12.53 3.96 -6.21
CA LEU A 149 -12.30 5.26 -6.83
C LEU A 149 -10.88 5.30 -7.39
N HIS A 150 -10.79 5.55 -8.69
CA HIS A 150 -9.53 5.57 -9.42
C HIS A 150 -9.32 6.96 -10.01
N PHE A 151 -8.33 7.70 -9.47
CA PHE A 151 -7.94 9.01 -9.95
C PHE A 151 -6.69 8.85 -10.80
N ASP A 152 -6.84 8.83 -12.10
CA ASP A 152 -5.76 8.59 -13.06
C ASP A 152 -6.11 9.21 -14.42
N ALA A 153 -5.10 9.57 -15.19
CA ALA A 153 -5.29 10.04 -16.58
C ALA A 153 -5.69 8.90 -17.54
N HIS A 154 -5.52 7.64 -17.14
CA HIS A 154 -5.76 6.45 -17.96
C HIS A 154 -6.73 5.49 -17.26
N ALA A 155 -7.43 4.68 -18.05
CA ALA A 155 -8.38 3.70 -17.52
C ALA A 155 -7.69 2.41 -17.00
N ASP A 156 -6.49 2.09 -17.47
CA ASP A 156 -5.67 0.91 -17.12
C ASP A 156 -6.42 -0.43 -17.20
N LEU A 157 -7.22 -0.57 -18.26
CA LEU A 157 -8.09 -1.72 -18.52
C LEU A 157 -7.54 -2.68 -19.58
N ARG A 158 -6.28 -2.60 -19.96
CA ARG A 158 -5.67 -3.53 -20.91
C ARG A 158 -5.62 -4.94 -20.35
N GLU A 159 -5.71 -5.97 -21.21
CA GLU A 159 -5.54 -7.37 -20.77
C GLU A 159 -4.11 -7.68 -20.35
N SER A 160 -3.16 -7.10 -21.06
CA SER A 160 -1.74 -7.18 -20.80
C SER A 160 -1.03 -6.00 -21.47
N TYR A 161 0.19 -5.73 -21.07
CA TYR A 161 1.05 -4.74 -21.68
C TYR A 161 2.47 -5.31 -21.77
N ASN A 162 3.06 -5.30 -22.98
CA ASN A 162 4.38 -5.92 -23.26
C ASN A 162 4.48 -7.36 -22.74
N GLY A 163 3.44 -8.17 -22.91
CA GLY A 163 3.38 -9.56 -22.45
C GLY A 163 3.17 -9.74 -20.94
N GLU A 164 3.18 -8.66 -20.15
CA GLU A 164 2.95 -8.71 -18.71
C GLU A 164 1.47 -8.42 -18.39
N LYS A 165 0.83 -9.39 -17.72
CA LYS A 165 -0.57 -9.30 -17.33
C LYS A 165 -0.79 -8.37 -16.14
N PHE A 166 0.17 -8.31 -15.23
CA PHE A 166 0.17 -7.39 -14.11
C PHE A 166 1.07 -6.20 -14.43
N SER A 167 0.63 -5.35 -15.36
CA SER A 167 1.31 -4.11 -15.70
C SER A 167 0.58 -2.90 -15.12
N HIS A 168 1.25 -1.75 -15.15
CA HIS A 168 0.60 -0.48 -14.82
C HIS A 168 -0.64 -0.23 -15.70
N ALA A 169 -0.58 -0.55 -17.00
CA ALA A 169 -1.67 -0.34 -17.96
C ALA A 169 -2.85 -1.35 -17.83
N SER A 170 -2.76 -2.33 -16.92
CA SER A 170 -3.80 -3.35 -16.67
C SER A 170 -4.19 -3.44 -15.20
N ALA A 171 -3.84 -2.43 -14.41
CA ALA A 171 -3.99 -2.43 -12.95
C ALA A 171 -5.46 -2.49 -12.49
N ILE A 172 -6.41 -2.03 -13.30
CA ILE A 172 -7.84 -1.92 -12.94
C ILE A 172 -8.68 -3.03 -13.59
N ARG A 173 -8.16 -3.76 -14.53
CA ARG A 173 -8.85 -4.88 -15.16
C ARG A 173 -8.86 -6.10 -14.27
#